data_b1ddb056d56abc456b1b2351d084df56
#
_entry.id   b1ddb056d56abc456b1b2351d084df56
#
_cell.length_a   1.000
_cell.length_b   1.000
_cell.length_c   1.000
_cell.angle_alpha   90.00
_cell.angle_beta   90.00
_cell.angle_gamma   90.00
#
_symmetry.space_group_name_H-M   'P 1'
#
loop_
_entity.id
_entity.type
_entity.pdbx_description
1 polymer ?
#
loop_
_entity_poly.entity_id
_entity_poly.type
_entity_poly.pdbx_seq_one_letter_code
_entity_poly.pdbx_strand_id
1 'polypeptide(L)'
;MAGTMGRLSVGVTGLQTSQYALNATAHNLINTQTEGYTRQQVLLTDQSYNRVATDSYYINNVGMGVVTAQIRQVRDQFADDTYRTESGRMSYYKAQYETVSEIENYFGELEGKDFNTTLNDMWTSMQELQKESNSIVTRSSFISNALTLIDRVQTIRSSLIEYQRNLNTEIKDQVKTVNDLASTIYELNQQIRAVEAGNVEKANDLKDKRNQALDKLSSIVNSEVVNNEDGTVEVYLEGHTLVTLGRTYTLTTQKVCENEKYQQNYGFTGSSTDFLMPVWEQDGDPLFNINRVPTADSNSDIGSLNGLMMSRGYFISNYTDVPTKPTKPLEKDFANNADYQTAMAQYEQDVKDYVKDLEYFNTYVEPYTITNLEAQFDVLIHAMVTQINDTLCPNKTVT
;
A
#
# COMPACT_ATOMS: atom_id res chain seq x y z
N MET A 1 -52.91 0.44 -50.04
CA MET A 1 -51.47 0.09 -50.11
C MET A 1 -50.64 0.67 -48.93
N ALA A 2 -51.00 1.79 -48.34
CA ALA A 2 -50.25 2.37 -47.20
C ALA A 2 -50.26 1.50 -45.92
N GLY A 3 -51.37 0.77 -45.66
CA GLY A 3 -51.45 -0.06 -44.43
C GLY A 3 -50.65 -1.35 -44.44
N THR A 4 -50.38 -1.94 -45.62
CA THR A 4 -49.55 -3.16 -45.74
C THR A 4 -48.06 -2.83 -45.66
N MET A 5 -47.60 -1.73 -46.22
CA MET A 5 -46.22 -1.26 -46.10
C MET A 5 -45.88 -0.90 -44.64
N GLY A 6 -46.76 -0.24 -43.89
CA GLY A 6 -46.56 0.06 -42.49
C GLY A 6 -46.46 -1.18 -41.61
N ARG A 7 -47.28 -2.24 -41.86
CA ARG A 7 -47.18 -3.50 -41.12
C ARG A 7 -45.91 -4.29 -41.45
N LEU A 8 -45.43 -4.21 -42.68
CA LEU A 8 -44.18 -4.83 -43.08
C LEU A 8 -42.98 -4.12 -42.39
N SER A 9 -43.02 -2.79 -42.33
CA SER A 9 -41.96 -2.00 -41.64
C SER A 9 -41.88 -2.34 -40.15
N VAL A 10 -43.01 -2.49 -39.45
CA VAL A 10 -43.06 -2.94 -38.04
C VAL A 10 -42.45 -4.35 -37.88
N GLY A 11 -42.72 -5.26 -38.80
CA GLY A 11 -42.07 -6.60 -38.76
C GLY A 11 -40.58 -6.57 -39.01
N VAL A 12 -40.12 -5.73 -39.93
CA VAL A 12 -38.67 -5.54 -40.22
C VAL A 12 -37.94 -4.93 -39.03
N THR A 13 -38.47 -3.88 -38.40
CA THR A 13 -37.85 -3.26 -37.20
C THR A 13 -37.78 -4.24 -36.04
N GLY A 14 -38.81 -5.08 -35.82
CA GLY A 14 -38.82 -6.15 -34.81
C GLY A 14 -37.75 -7.22 -35.07
N LEU A 15 -37.57 -7.65 -36.32
CA LEU A 15 -36.51 -8.59 -36.68
C LEU A 15 -35.10 -7.99 -36.51
N GLN A 16 -34.88 -6.75 -36.91
CA GLN A 16 -33.60 -6.08 -36.75
C GLN A 16 -33.22 -5.92 -35.29
N THR A 17 -34.13 -5.47 -34.42
CA THR A 17 -33.88 -5.31 -32.98
C THR A 17 -33.63 -6.65 -32.30
N SER A 18 -34.33 -7.74 -32.72
CA SER A 18 -34.07 -9.10 -32.24
C SER A 18 -32.69 -9.60 -32.64
N GLN A 19 -32.22 -9.26 -33.85
CA GLN A 19 -30.89 -9.60 -34.33
C GLN A 19 -29.82 -8.86 -33.54
N TYR A 20 -30.00 -7.57 -33.21
CA TYR A 20 -29.09 -6.82 -32.31
C TYR A 20 -29.04 -7.44 -30.91
N ALA A 21 -30.19 -7.86 -30.36
CA ALA A 21 -30.23 -8.53 -29.07
C ALA A 21 -29.48 -9.87 -29.07
N LEU A 22 -29.63 -10.65 -30.15
CA LEU A 22 -28.89 -11.90 -30.33
C LEU A 22 -27.37 -11.66 -30.48
N ASN A 23 -27.00 -10.67 -31.26
CA ASN A 23 -25.58 -10.30 -31.39
C ASN A 23 -24.97 -9.87 -30.05
N ALA A 24 -25.66 -9.04 -29.26
CA ALA A 24 -25.20 -8.68 -27.91
C ALA A 24 -25.12 -9.91 -26.98
N THR A 25 -26.05 -10.83 -27.08
CA THR A 25 -26.00 -12.07 -26.29
C THR A 25 -24.82 -12.95 -26.71
N ALA A 26 -24.58 -13.13 -28.01
CA ALA A 26 -23.41 -13.83 -28.51
C ALA A 26 -22.09 -13.17 -28.08
N HIS A 27 -22.02 -11.86 -28.15
CA HIS A 27 -20.85 -11.09 -27.67
C HIS A 27 -20.62 -11.29 -26.17
N ASN A 28 -21.67 -11.26 -25.35
CA ASN A 28 -21.57 -11.55 -23.93
C ASN A 28 -21.08 -12.99 -23.67
N LEU A 29 -21.57 -13.96 -24.44
CA LEU A 29 -21.21 -15.36 -24.28
C LEU A 29 -19.75 -15.65 -24.63
N ILE A 30 -19.25 -15.07 -25.74
CA ILE A 30 -17.86 -15.21 -26.18
C ILE A 30 -16.89 -14.58 -25.17
N ASN A 31 -17.28 -13.46 -24.55
CA ASN A 31 -16.43 -12.72 -23.62
C ASN A 31 -16.64 -13.09 -22.15
N THR A 32 -17.31 -14.19 -21.84
CA THR A 32 -17.60 -14.62 -20.45
C THR A 32 -16.32 -14.83 -19.62
N GLN A 33 -15.22 -15.21 -20.27
CA GLN A 33 -13.91 -15.43 -19.64
C GLN A 33 -12.91 -14.30 -19.90
N THR A 34 -13.33 -13.23 -20.56
CA THR A 34 -12.48 -12.06 -20.78
C THR A 34 -12.44 -11.21 -19.51
N GLU A 35 -11.26 -11.06 -18.94
CA GLU A 35 -11.06 -10.26 -17.73
C GLU A 35 -11.49 -8.80 -17.97
N GLY A 36 -12.25 -8.24 -17.03
CA GLY A 36 -12.75 -6.86 -17.10
C GLY A 36 -13.94 -6.65 -18.04
N TYR A 37 -14.41 -7.69 -18.75
CA TYR A 37 -15.58 -7.55 -19.61
C TYR A 37 -16.86 -7.39 -18.79
N THR A 38 -17.66 -6.38 -19.12
CA THR A 38 -18.96 -6.13 -18.50
C THR A 38 -20.09 -6.50 -19.43
N ARG A 39 -21.05 -7.28 -18.91
CA ARG A 39 -22.22 -7.71 -19.68
C ARG A 39 -22.97 -6.53 -20.29
N GLN A 40 -23.21 -6.58 -21.60
CA GLN A 40 -23.98 -5.59 -22.33
C GLN A 40 -25.45 -5.98 -22.45
N GLN A 41 -26.33 -4.98 -22.36
CA GLN A 41 -27.77 -5.12 -22.51
C GLN A 41 -28.30 -4.16 -23.58
N VAL A 42 -29.08 -4.68 -24.52
CA VAL A 42 -29.79 -3.89 -25.52
C VAL A 42 -31.07 -3.37 -24.88
N LEU A 43 -31.24 -2.05 -24.86
CA LEU A 43 -32.47 -1.42 -24.46
C LEU A 43 -33.28 -1.09 -25.72
N LEU A 44 -34.54 -1.55 -25.73
CA LEU A 44 -35.50 -1.32 -26.82
C LEU A 44 -36.46 -0.22 -26.40
N THR A 45 -36.84 0.61 -27.37
CA THR A 45 -37.92 1.60 -27.22
C THR A 45 -38.83 1.54 -28.41
N ASP A 46 -40.06 2.02 -28.24
CA ASP A 46 -40.98 2.20 -29.33
C ASP A 46 -40.52 3.30 -30.27
N GLN A 47 -40.66 3.08 -31.57
CA GLN A 47 -40.44 4.08 -32.57
C GLN A 47 -41.60 5.12 -32.54
N SER A 48 -41.28 6.40 -32.81
CA SER A 48 -42.29 7.48 -32.80
C SER A 48 -43.54 7.10 -33.63
N TYR A 49 -44.70 7.41 -33.07
CA TYR A 49 -45.97 7.17 -33.73
C TYR A 49 -46.16 8.05 -34.95
N ASN A 50 -46.69 7.45 -36.05
CA ASN A 50 -47.12 8.21 -37.18
C ASN A 50 -48.58 8.69 -36.96
N ARG A 51 -48.80 9.97 -37.02
CA ARG A 51 -50.14 10.55 -36.92
C ARG A 51 -50.82 10.50 -38.28
N VAL A 52 -51.86 9.66 -38.38
CA VAL A 52 -52.71 9.61 -39.56
C VAL A 52 -54.04 10.31 -39.23
N ALA A 53 -54.23 11.47 -39.82
CA ALA A 53 -55.50 12.17 -39.72
C ALA A 53 -56.53 11.43 -40.59
N THR A 54 -57.56 10.87 -39.98
CA THR A 54 -58.63 10.16 -40.69
C THR A 54 -59.85 11.09 -40.94
N ASP A 55 -60.03 12.13 -40.12
CA ASP A 55 -61.04 13.15 -40.25
C ASP A 55 -60.69 14.33 -39.30
N SER A 56 -61.40 15.45 -39.44
CA SER A 56 -61.16 16.67 -38.65
C SER A 56 -61.29 16.47 -37.12
N TYR A 57 -61.87 15.37 -36.70
CA TYR A 57 -62.14 15.07 -35.29
C TYR A 57 -61.37 13.86 -34.68
N TYR A 58 -60.73 13.03 -35.53
CA TYR A 58 -60.07 11.80 -35.05
C TYR A 58 -58.63 11.69 -35.57
N ILE A 59 -57.70 11.74 -34.62
CA ILE A 59 -56.28 11.48 -34.87
C ILE A 59 -55.94 10.07 -34.42
N ASN A 60 -55.67 9.18 -35.38
CA ASN A 60 -55.20 7.84 -35.10
C ASN A 60 -53.68 7.79 -35.10
N ASN A 61 -53.07 7.35 -33.96
CA ASN A 61 -51.66 7.11 -33.89
C ASN A 61 -51.37 5.66 -34.32
N VAL A 62 -50.57 5.50 -35.35
CA VAL A 62 -50.09 4.17 -35.82
C VAL A 62 -48.68 3.98 -35.33
N GLY A 63 -48.45 2.91 -34.54
CA GLY A 63 -47.11 2.53 -34.07
C GLY A 63 -46.23 2.14 -35.25
N MET A 64 -44.99 2.61 -35.26
CA MET A 64 -43.99 2.36 -36.32
C MET A 64 -43.03 1.20 -35.99
N GLY A 65 -43.24 0.51 -34.87
CA GLY A 65 -42.43 -0.64 -34.44
C GLY A 65 -41.48 -0.30 -33.29
N VAL A 66 -40.36 -1.02 -33.23
CA VAL A 66 -39.38 -0.98 -32.16
C VAL A 66 -38.02 -0.58 -32.70
N VAL A 67 -37.27 0.19 -31.94
CA VAL A 67 -35.89 0.58 -32.26
C VAL A 67 -34.96 0.31 -31.04
N THR A 68 -33.70 0.02 -31.30
CA THR A 68 -32.69 -0.04 -30.26
C THR A 68 -32.42 1.37 -29.74
N ALA A 69 -32.76 1.64 -28.48
CA ALA A 69 -32.50 2.91 -27.83
C ALA A 69 -31.01 3.10 -27.56
N GLN A 70 -30.40 2.09 -26.93
CA GLN A 70 -28.96 2.04 -26.65
C GLN A 70 -28.51 0.62 -26.25
N ILE A 71 -27.23 0.36 -26.37
CA ILE A 71 -26.56 -0.80 -25.78
C ILE A 71 -25.76 -0.30 -24.58
N ARG A 72 -26.18 -0.69 -23.38
CA ARG A 72 -25.56 -0.26 -22.14
C ARG A 72 -24.84 -1.41 -21.44
N GLN A 73 -23.83 -1.10 -20.65
CA GLN A 73 -23.26 -2.01 -19.69
C GLN A 73 -24.18 -2.19 -18.48
N VAL A 74 -24.27 -3.41 -17.97
CA VAL A 74 -24.97 -3.72 -16.72
C VAL A 74 -23.92 -3.74 -15.61
N ARG A 75 -23.68 -2.59 -15.02
CA ARG A 75 -22.67 -2.39 -13.98
C ARG A 75 -23.33 -1.75 -12.76
N ASP A 76 -22.87 -2.16 -11.58
CA ASP A 76 -23.26 -1.62 -10.29
C ASP A 76 -22.07 -0.84 -9.71
N GLN A 77 -22.20 0.45 -9.63
CA GLN A 77 -21.16 1.34 -9.16
C GLN A 77 -20.78 1.08 -7.69
N PHE A 78 -21.77 0.78 -6.85
CA PHE A 78 -21.50 0.47 -5.45
C PHE A 78 -20.65 -0.81 -5.29
N ALA A 79 -20.96 -1.83 -6.12
CA ALA A 79 -20.18 -3.07 -6.13
C ALA A 79 -18.74 -2.83 -6.62
N ASP A 80 -18.56 -1.94 -7.61
CA ASP A 80 -17.24 -1.56 -8.11
C ASP A 80 -16.40 -0.86 -7.05
N ASP A 81 -16.98 0.13 -6.36
CA ASP A 81 -16.29 0.89 -5.31
C ASP A 81 -15.92 -0.01 -4.12
N THR A 82 -16.84 -0.92 -3.75
CA THR A 82 -16.57 -1.92 -2.72
C THR A 82 -15.45 -2.87 -3.14
N TYR A 83 -15.48 -3.37 -4.38
CA TYR A 83 -14.43 -4.25 -4.91
C TYR A 83 -13.06 -3.57 -4.91
N ARG A 84 -12.98 -2.31 -5.34
CA ARG A 84 -11.74 -1.53 -5.37
C ARG A 84 -11.18 -1.32 -3.98
N THR A 85 -12.03 -0.97 -3.01
CA THR A 85 -11.63 -0.80 -1.61
C THR A 85 -11.09 -2.10 -1.03
N GLU A 86 -11.81 -3.22 -1.18
CA GLU A 86 -11.39 -4.50 -0.61
C GLU A 86 -10.19 -5.12 -1.34
N SER A 87 -10.08 -4.93 -2.66
CA SER A 87 -8.91 -5.33 -3.44
C SER A 87 -7.66 -4.54 -3.03
N GLY A 88 -7.81 -3.24 -2.79
CA GLY A 88 -6.75 -2.40 -2.27
C GLY A 88 -6.31 -2.81 -0.86
N ARG A 89 -7.27 -3.11 0.02
CA ARG A 89 -6.99 -3.62 1.37
C ARG A 89 -6.27 -4.95 1.34
N MET A 90 -6.74 -5.88 0.50
CA MET A 90 -6.05 -7.15 0.29
C MET A 90 -4.60 -6.95 -0.17
N SER A 91 -4.36 -6.01 -1.09
CA SER A 91 -3.02 -5.72 -1.60
C SER A 91 -2.10 -5.10 -0.54
N TYR A 92 -2.64 -4.27 0.35
CA TYR A 92 -1.93 -3.71 1.51
C TYR A 92 -1.43 -4.81 2.45
N TYR A 93 -2.34 -5.67 2.91
CA TYR A 93 -1.96 -6.76 3.83
C TYR A 93 -1.11 -7.83 3.15
N LYS A 94 -1.28 -8.04 1.85
CA LYS A 94 -0.44 -8.96 1.08
C LYS A 94 1.02 -8.48 1.06
N ALA A 95 1.27 -7.20 0.83
CA ALA A 95 2.62 -6.63 0.86
C ALA A 95 3.28 -6.81 2.24
N GLN A 96 2.53 -6.59 3.32
CA GLN A 96 3.03 -6.84 4.68
C GLN A 96 3.29 -8.33 4.95
N TYR A 97 2.40 -9.22 4.53
CA TYR A 97 2.58 -10.65 4.69
C TYR A 97 3.82 -11.17 3.95
N GLU A 98 4.03 -10.74 2.71
CA GLU A 98 5.22 -11.09 1.92
C GLU A 98 6.51 -10.60 2.61
N THR A 99 6.48 -9.41 3.19
CA THR A 99 7.61 -8.88 3.97
C THR A 99 7.90 -9.72 5.22
N VAL A 100 6.87 -10.05 6.00
CA VAL A 100 7.04 -10.88 7.22
C VAL A 100 7.55 -12.27 6.85
N SER A 101 7.03 -12.87 5.78
CA SER A 101 7.48 -14.16 5.29
C SER A 101 8.94 -14.16 4.86
N GLU A 102 9.40 -13.08 4.22
CA GLU A 102 10.81 -12.94 3.83
C GLU A 102 11.72 -12.72 5.05
N ILE A 103 11.25 -11.99 6.06
CA ILE A 103 11.94 -11.84 7.33
C ILE A 103 12.10 -13.21 8.02
N GLU A 104 11.04 -14.02 8.06
CA GLU A 104 11.12 -15.38 8.60
C GLU A 104 12.20 -16.21 7.90
N ASN A 105 12.31 -16.09 6.57
CA ASN A 105 13.36 -16.77 5.80
C ASN A 105 14.76 -16.35 6.22
N TYR A 106 15.01 -15.08 6.56
CA TYR A 106 16.33 -14.61 7.01
C TYR A 106 16.70 -15.09 8.42
N PHE A 107 15.74 -15.21 9.31
CA PHE A 107 15.95 -15.70 10.68
C PHE A 107 15.97 -17.22 10.79
N GLY A 108 15.12 -17.86 10.06
CA GLY A 108 14.90 -19.28 10.10
C GLY A 108 15.60 -19.94 8.93
N GLU A 109 15.61 -20.76 8.50
CA GLU A 109 15.64 -22.14 8.71
C GLU A 109 15.59 -23.00 7.46
N LEU A 110 15.75 -22.39 6.31
CA LEU A 110 15.62 -23.20 5.11
C LEU A 110 16.87 -24.05 4.80
N GLU A 111 18.08 -23.59 5.09
CA GLU A 111 19.30 -24.39 4.89
C GLU A 111 20.46 -23.84 5.74
N GLY A 112 20.87 -24.52 6.78
CA GLY A 112 22.07 -24.20 7.54
C GLY A 112 21.84 -24.07 9.06
N LYS A 113 22.78 -23.44 9.76
CA LYS A 113 22.62 -23.10 11.19
C LYS A 113 21.73 -21.88 11.31
N ASP A 114 20.51 -22.08 11.77
CA ASP A 114 19.56 -21.02 12.09
C ASP A 114 20.06 -20.12 13.24
N PHE A 115 19.43 -18.96 13.41
CA PHE A 115 19.77 -18.06 14.51
C PHE A 115 19.58 -18.73 15.87
N ASN A 116 18.48 -19.47 16.06
CA ASN A 116 18.17 -20.18 17.31
C ASN A 116 19.19 -21.26 17.63
N THR A 117 19.57 -22.08 16.64
CA THR A 117 20.61 -23.09 16.82
C THR A 117 21.95 -22.46 17.19
N THR A 118 22.35 -21.39 16.52
CA THR A 118 23.60 -20.68 16.79
C THR A 118 23.60 -20.05 18.19
N LEU A 119 22.49 -19.50 18.63
CA LEU A 119 22.29 -18.94 19.96
C LEU A 119 22.37 -20.06 21.04
N ASN A 120 21.72 -21.19 20.80
CA ASN A 120 21.75 -22.34 21.70
C ASN A 120 23.16 -22.95 21.80
N ASP A 121 23.91 -23.06 20.70
CA ASP A 121 25.30 -23.53 20.68
C ASP A 121 26.20 -22.62 21.54
N MET A 122 26.02 -21.28 21.39
CA MET A 122 26.75 -20.33 22.24
C MET A 122 26.36 -20.48 23.72
N TRP A 123 25.07 -20.58 24.03
CA TRP A 123 24.58 -20.76 25.39
C TRP A 123 25.12 -22.04 26.02
N THR A 124 25.12 -23.16 25.29
CA THR A 124 25.65 -24.46 25.74
C THR A 124 27.16 -24.35 26.03
N SER A 125 27.92 -23.71 25.14
CA SER A 125 29.35 -23.50 25.33
C SER A 125 29.67 -22.58 26.52
N MET A 126 28.80 -21.62 26.84
CA MET A 126 28.92 -20.80 28.04
C MET A 126 28.69 -21.61 29.32
N GLN A 127 27.73 -22.52 29.31
CA GLN A 127 27.50 -23.43 30.45
C GLN A 127 28.68 -24.39 30.66
N GLU A 128 29.31 -24.89 29.60
CA GLU A 128 30.53 -25.70 29.68
C GLU A 128 31.72 -24.91 30.20
N LEU A 129 31.87 -23.65 29.76
CA LEU A 129 32.90 -22.73 30.27
C LEU A 129 32.70 -22.46 31.76
N GLN A 130 31.46 -22.35 32.26
CA GLN A 130 31.18 -22.19 33.69
C GLN A 130 31.66 -23.41 34.51
N LYS A 131 31.51 -24.64 33.97
CA LYS A 131 31.92 -25.87 34.66
C LYS A 131 33.44 -26.04 34.68
N GLU A 132 34.11 -25.72 33.58
CA GLU A 132 35.56 -25.90 33.38
C GLU A 132 36.24 -24.64 32.87
N SER A 133 36.23 -23.57 33.67
CA SER A 133 36.73 -22.24 33.26
C SER A 133 38.25 -22.21 32.99
N ASN A 134 39.02 -23.17 33.47
CA ASN A 134 40.47 -23.25 33.24
C ASN A 134 40.85 -24.05 32.00
N SER A 135 39.92 -24.77 31.39
CA SER A 135 40.16 -25.54 30.16
C SER A 135 40.32 -24.65 28.95
N ILE A 136 41.42 -24.82 28.21
CA ILE A 136 41.65 -24.09 26.94
C ILE A 136 40.65 -24.53 25.88
N VAL A 137 40.15 -25.76 25.95
CA VAL A 137 39.19 -26.32 25.00
C VAL A 137 37.83 -25.64 25.15
N THR A 138 37.31 -25.53 26.38
CA THR A 138 36.03 -24.88 26.65
C THR A 138 36.06 -23.38 26.29
N ARG A 139 37.18 -22.70 26.58
CA ARG A 139 37.38 -21.29 26.17
C ARG A 139 37.39 -21.13 24.65
N SER A 140 38.10 -22.01 23.93
CA SER A 140 38.17 -21.99 22.47
C SER A 140 36.82 -22.32 21.85
N SER A 141 36.04 -23.26 22.40
CA SER A 141 34.68 -23.59 21.98
C SER A 141 33.74 -22.40 22.12
N PHE A 142 33.77 -21.76 23.30
CA PHE A 142 32.95 -20.55 23.53
C PHE A 142 33.26 -19.42 22.54
N ILE A 143 34.56 -19.10 22.33
CA ILE A 143 34.98 -18.07 21.38
C ILE A 143 34.52 -18.42 19.96
N SER A 144 34.68 -19.68 19.54
CA SER A 144 34.25 -20.11 18.20
C SER A 144 32.74 -19.97 18.00
N ASN A 145 31.94 -20.40 19.00
CA ASN A 145 30.49 -20.27 18.91
C ASN A 145 30.02 -18.81 18.98
N ALA A 146 30.67 -17.96 19.78
CA ALA A 146 30.40 -16.54 19.82
C ALA A 146 30.71 -15.86 18.48
N LEU A 147 31.82 -16.18 17.83
CA LEU A 147 32.14 -15.65 16.48
C LEU A 147 31.11 -16.11 15.44
N THR A 148 30.71 -17.39 15.50
CA THR A 148 29.66 -17.91 14.59
C THR A 148 28.33 -17.17 14.78
N LEU A 149 27.96 -16.85 16.03
CA LEU A 149 26.76 -16.04 16.30
C LEU A 149 26.90 -14.62 15.75
N ILE A 150 28.04 -13.98 15.94
CA ILE A 150 28.30 -12.62 15.42
C ILE A 150 28.19 -12.60 13.88
N ASP A 151 28.80 -13.57 13.21
CA ASP A 151 28.72 -13.70 11.75
C ASP A 151 27.27 -13.89 11.27
N ARG A 152 26.48 -14.69 12.00
CA ARG A 152 25.05 -14.88 11.70
C ARG A 152 24.24 -13.60 11.89
N VAL A 153 24.45 -12.89 12.98
CA VAL A 153 23.81 -11.59 13.27
C VAL A 153 24.11 -10.57 12.17
N GLN A 154 25.39 -10.47 11.77
CA GLN A 154 25.79 -9.55 10.69
C GLN A 154 25.16 -9.92 9.35
N THR A 155 25.05 -11.21 9.06
CA THR A 155 24.39 -11.72 7.84
C THR A 155 22.91 -11.33 7.85
N ILE A 156 22.18 -11.60 8.94
CA ILE A 156 20.76 -11.23 9.06
C ILE A 156 20.57 -9.72 8.87
N ARG A 157 21.36 -8.91 9.57
CA ARG A 157 21.28 -7.44 9.46
C ARG A 157 21.54 -6.97 8.03
N SER A 158 22.54 -7.51 7.37
CA SER A 158 22.86 -7.16 5.98
C SER A 158 21.74 -7.53 5.03
N SER A 159 21.11 -8.71 5.22
CA SER A 159 19.98 -9.17 4.42
C SER A 159 18.74 -8.29 4.62
N LEU A 160 18.45 -7.86 5.86
CA LEU A 160 17.35 -6.94 6.15
C LEU A 160 17.54 -5.58 5.44
N ILE A 161 18.73 -5.00 5.51
CA ILE A 161 19.05 -3.74 4.85
C ILE A 161 18.96 -3.88 3.31
N GLU A 162 19.43 -4.99 2.76
CA GLU A 162 19.32 -5.27 1.32
C GLU A 162 17.86 -5.41 0.90
N TYR A 163 17.06 -6.09 1.70
CA TYR A 163 15.63 -6.23 1.45
C TYR A 163 14.90 -4.88 1.51
N GLN A 164 15.21 -4.00 2.48
CA GLN A 164 14.68 -2.64 2.49
C GLN A 164 15.02 -1.86 1.21
N ARG A 165 16.23 -2.06 0.65
CA ARG A 165 16.61 -1.45 -0.64
C ARG A 165 15.83 -2.03 -1.81
N ASN A 166 15.52 -3.33 -1.78
CA ASN A 166 14.67 -3.97 -2.79
C ASN A 166 13.25 -3.40 -2.73
N LEU A 167 12.65 -3.30 -1.53
CA LEU A 167 11.35 -2.64 -1.33
C LEU A 167 11.36 -1.18 -1.80
N ASN A 168 12.48 -0.47 -1.59
CA ASN A 168 12.65 0.90 -2.08
C ASN A 168 12.60 0.99 -3.62
N THR A 169 13.15 0.01 -4.31
CA THR A 169 13.08 -0.08 -5.78
C THR A 169 11.65 -0.39 -6.23
N GLU A 170 10.98 -1.30 -5.55
CA GLU A 170 9.58 -1.65 -5.83
C GLU A 170 8.63 -0.46 -5.64
N ILE A 171 8.82 0.34 -4.59
CA ILE A 171 8.08 1.59 -4.37
C ILE A 171 8.23 2.53 -5.57
N LYS A 172 9.46 2.70 -6.08
CA LYS A 172 9.73 3.53 -7.27
C LYS A 172 8.99 2.99 -8.51
N ASP A 173 9.01 1.68 -8.71
CA ASP A 173 8.36 1.04 -9.86
C ASP A 173 6.84 1.13 -9.76
N GLN A 174 6.27 1.01 -8.56
CA GLN A 174 4.84 1.22 -8.32
C GLN A 174 4.41 2.68 -8.57
N VAL A 175 5.20 3.67 -8.16
CA VAL A 175 4.94 5.09 -8.47
C VAL A 175 4.91 5.31 -9.98
N LYS A 176 5.84 4.73 -10.72
CA LYS A 176 5.81 4.78 -12.19
C LYS A 176 4.54 4.13 -12.75
N THR A 177 4.17 2.97 -12.25
CA THR A 177 2.93 2.27 -12.68
C THR A 177 1.68 3.10 -12.42
N VAL A 178 1.60 3.82 -11.29
CA VAL A 178 0.51 4.77 -11.01
C VAL A 178 0.43 5.86 -12.07
N ASN A 179 1.55 6.47 -12.45
CA ASN A 179 1.59 7.49 -13.49
C ASN A 179 1.18 6.94 -14.88
N ASP A 180 1.64 5.75 -15.22
CA ASP A 180 1.29 5.08 -16.49
C ASP A 180 -0.22 4.77 -16.54
N LEU A 181 -0.81 4.30 -15.42
CA LEU A 181 -2.25 4.08 -15.28
C LEU A 181 -3.04 5.39 -15.36
N ALA A 182 -2.57 6.46 -14.71
CA ALA A 182 -3.19 7.78 -14.77
C ALA A 182 -3.25 8.31 -16.21
N SER A 183 -2.15 8.19 -16.95
CA SER A 183 -2.10 8.57 -18.38
C SER A 183 -3.05 7.73 -19.22
N THR A 184 -3.10 6.42 -18.99
CA THR A 184 -4.03 5.51 -19.68
C THR A 184 -5.49 5.87 -19.42
N ILE A 185 -5.85 6.16 -18.16
CA ILE A 185 -7.21 6.57 -17.78
C ILE A 185 -7.58 7.89 -18.46
N TYR A 186 -6.66 8.85 -18.49
CA TYR A 186 -6.87 10.12 -19.15
C TYR A 186 -7.11 9.96 -20.67
N GLU A 187 -6.27 9.18 -21.35
CA GLU A 187 -6.43 8.91 -22.79
C GLU A 187 -7.76 8.22 -23.09
N LEU A 188 -8.13 7.22 -22.28
CA LEU A 188 -9.42 6.55 -22.42
C LEU A 188 -10.60 7.50 -22.16
N ASN A 189 -10.50 8.42 -21.20
CA ASN A 189 -11.49 9.46 -20.98
C ASN A 189 -11.70 10.34 -22.25
N GLN A 190 -10.59 10.76 -22.90
CA GLN A 190 -10.67 11.56 -24.13
C GLN A 190 -11.34 10.77 -25.27
N GLN A 191 -10.98 9.48 -25.42
CA GLN A 191 -11.60 8.61 -26.44
C GLN A 191 -13.08 8.37 -26.17
N ILE A 192 -13.47 8.10 -24.92
CA ILE A 192 -14.87 7.89 -24.52
C ILE A 192 -15.68 9.15 -24.82
N ARG A 193 -15.15 10.31 -24.41
CA ARG A 193 -15.80 11.60 -24.67
C ARG A 193 -16.00 11.87 -26.17
N ALA A 194 -15.00 11.54 -26.99
CA ALA A 194 -15.09 11.72 -28.44
C ALA A 194 -16.17 10.82 -29.07
N VAL A 195 -16.29 9.56 -28.63
CA VAL A 195 -17.31 8.62 -29.12
C VAL A 195 -18.70 9.00 -28.62
N GLU A 196 -18.83 9.40 -27.36
CA GLU A 196 -20.13 9.69 -26.73
C GLU A 196 -20.63 11.12 -26.96
N ALA A 197 -19.82 12.00 -27.57
CA ALA A 197 -20.17 13.41 -27.82
C ALA A 197 -21.50 13.61 -28.63
N GLY A 198 -21.84 12.62 -29.47
CA GLY A 198 -23.07 12.64 -30.24
C GLY A 198 -24.27 11.96 -29.55
N ASN A 199 -24.12 11.40 -28.40
CA ASN A 199 -25.13 10.60 -27.66
C ASN A 199 -25.78 9.45 -28.49
N VAL A 200 -25.12 9.04 -29.57
CA VAL A 200 -25.61 8.00 -30.50
C VAL A 200 -25.02 6.65 -30.17
N GLU A 201 -23.78 6.61 -29.74
CA GLU A 201 -23.00 5.40 -29.44
C GLU A 201 -22.47 5.43 -28.01
N LYS A 202 -22.37 4.27 -27.38
CA LYS A 202 -21.75 4.11 -26.06
C LYS A 202 -20.42 3.38 -26.21
N ALA A 203 -19.37 3.94 -25.66
CA ALA A 203 -18.00 3.45 -25.74
C ALA A 203 -17.73 2.31 -24.72
N ASN A 204 -18.57 1.25 -24.75
CA ASN A 204 -18.55 0.19 -23.72
C ASN A 204 -17.19 -0.47 -23.58
N ASP A 205 -16.52 -0.82 -24.68
CA ASP A 205 -15.21 -1.50 -24.66
C ASP A 205 -14.11 -0.60 -24.10
N LEU A 206 -14.17 0.72 -24.36
CA LEU A 206 -13.23 1.69 -23.79
C LEU A 206 -13.48 1.88 -22.29
N LYS A 207 -14.76 1.84 -21.88
CA LYS A 207 -15.12 1.87 -20.44
C LYS A 207 -14.64 0.63 -19.71
N ASP A 208 -14.71 -0.56 -20.32
CA ASP A 208 -14.18 -1.79 -19.73
C ASP A 208 -12.67 -1.68 -19.53
N LYS A 209 -11.91 -1.23 -20.53
CA LYS A 209 -10.46 -1.01 -20.40
C LYS A 209 -10.12 0.03 -19.32
N ARG A 210 -10.89 1.12 -19.26
CA ARG A 210 -10.71 2.12 -18.21
C ARG A 210 -10.96 1.57 -16.82
N ASN A 211 -12.02 0.78 -16.67
CA ASN A 211 -12.34 0.15 -15.39
C ASN A 211 -11.26 -0.83 -14.96
N GLN A 212 -10.68 -1.62 -15.88
CA GLN A 212 -9.51 -2.44 -15.56
C GLN A 212 -8.31 -1.59 -15.07
N ALA A 213 -8.06 -0.45 -15.70
CA ALA A 213 -7.00 0.46 -15.26
C ALA A 213 -7.29 1.04 -13.87
N LEU A 214 -8.55 1.39 -13.59
CA LEU A 214 -9.01 1.86 -12.28
C LEU A 214 -8.90 0.77 -11.20
N ASP A 215 -9.26 -0.47 -11.50
CA ASP A 215 -9.18 -1.59 -10.58
C ASP A 215 -7.70 -1.92 -10.24
N LYS A 216 -6.79 -1.84 -11.22
CA LYS A 216 -5.35 -1.95 -11.00
C LYS A 216 -4.81 -0.79 -10.16
N LEU A 217 -5.23 0.44 -10.44
CA LEU A 217 -4.83 1.61 -9.67
C LEU A 217 -5.24 1.50 -8.20
N SER A 218 -6.47 1.06 -7.92
CA SER A 218 -6.97 0.89 -6.56
C SER A 218 -6.26 -0.23 -5.78
N SER A 219 -5.68 -1.21 -6.46
CA SER A 219 -4.84 -2.21 -5.79
C SER A 219 -3.47 -1.65 -5.35
N ILE A 220 -3.00 -0.56 -5.98
CA ILE A 220 -1.71 0.06 -5.67
C ILE A 220 -1.85 1.19 -4.65
N VAL A 221 -2.88 2.04 -4.82
CA VAL A 221 -3.11 3.23 -3.99
C VAL A 221 -4.60 3.39 -3.73
N ASN A 222 -4.97 3.90 -2.56
CA ASN A 222 -6.35 4.26 -2.26
C ASN A 222 -6.85 5.33 -3.24
N SER A 223 -7.79 4.97 -4.09
CA SER A 223 -8.32 5.82 -5.15
C SER A 223 -9.82 5.99 -5.06
N GLU A 224 -10.27 7.22 -5.13
CA GLU A 224 -11.68 7.58 -5.26
C GLU A 224 -11.99 7.96 -6.71
N VAL A 225 -13.07 7.41 -7.25
CA VAL A 225 -13.48 7.62 -8.65
C VAL A 225 -14.81 8.33 -8.72
N VAL A 226 -14.82 9.50 -9.32
CA VAL A 226 -16.04 10.30 -9.55
C VAL A 226 -16.44 10.22 -11.01
N ASN A 227 -17.65 9.73 -11.28
CA ASN A 227 -18.19 9.62 -12.64
C ASN A 227 -18.88 10.91 -13.06
N ASN A 228 -18.55 11.44 -14.24
CA ASN A 228 -19.14 12.63 -14.84
C ASN A 228 -20.28 12.27 -15.82
N GLU A 229 -21.19 13.20 -16.07
CA GLU A 229 -22.33 13.02 -16.97
C GLU A 229 -21.91 12.80 -18.44
N ASP A 230 -20.73 13.30 -18.84
CA ASP A 230 -20.17 13.14 -20.18
C ASP A 230 -19.50 11.78 -20.41
N GLY A 231 -19.62 10.85 -19.45
CA GLY A 231 -19.04 9.51 -19.49
C GLY A 231 -17.57 9.45 -19.10
N THR A 232 -16.92 10.57 -18.76
CA THR A 232 -15.55 10.62 -18.22
C THR A 232 -15.54 10.34 -16.72
N VAL A 233 -14.35 10.12 -16.17
CA VAL A 233 -14.14 9.98 -14.72
C VAL A 233 -13.03 10.91 -14.24
N GLU A 234 -13.19 11.40 -13.03
CA GLU A 234 -12.12 12.03 -12.27
C GLU A 234 -11.61 11.06 -11.22
N VAL A 235 -10.30 11.06 -10.98
CA VAL A 235 -9.65 10.16 -10.04
C VAL A 235 -8.88 10.97 -9.01
N TYR A 236 -9.11 10.64 -7.75
CA TYR A 236 -8.44 11.24 -6.60
C TYR A 236 -7.62 10.14 -5.89
N LEU A 237 -6.42 10.47 -5.45
CA LEU A 237 -5.58 9.62 -4.60
C LEU A 237 -5.39 10.31 -3.24
N GLU A 238 -5.74 9.62 -2.16
CA GLU A 238 -5.64 10.16 -0.79
C GLU A 238 -6.25 11.59 -0.65
N GLY A 239 -7.32 11.87 -1.40
CA GLY A 239 -7.99 13.17 -1.41
C GLY A 239 -7.37 14.22 -2.35
N HIS A 240 -6.25 13.94 -3.02
CA HIS A 240 -5.63 14.80 -4.02
C HIS A 240 -6.00 14.34 -5.43
N THR A 241 -6.18 15.28 -6.33
CA THR A 241 -6.57 14.99 -7.71
C THR A 241 -5.42 14.37 -8.50
N LEU A 242 -5.65 13.21 -9.14
CA LEU A 242 -4.70 12.57 -10.06
C LEU A 242 -5.09 12.80 -11.53
N VAL A 243 -6.36 12.53 -11.88
CA VAL A 243 -6.86 12.66 -13.25
C VAL A 243 -8.07 13.57 -13.26
N THR A 244 -8.03 14.60 -14.11
CA THR A 244 -9.17 15.48 -14.40
C THR A 244 -9.55 15.40 -15.87
N LEU A 245 -10.60 16.09 -16.24
CA LEU A 245 -11.01 16.23 -17.63
C LEU A 245 -9.93 16.88 -18.52
N GLY A 246 -9.13 17.80 -17.98
CA GLY A 246 -8.18 18.62 -18.74
C GLY A 246 -6.73 18.16 -18.65
N ARG A 247 -6.34 17.45 -17.61
CA ARG A 247 -4.95 17.05 -17.36
C ARG A 247 -4.81 15.92 -16.36
N THR A 248 -3.65 15.30 -16.35
CA THR A 248 -3.17 14.39 -15.30
C THR A 248 -2.16 15.11 -14.41
N TYR A 249 -2.11 14.70 -13.16
CA TYR A 249 -1.06 15.06 -12.22
C TYR A 249 -0.15 13.87 -12.05
N THR A 250 1.12 14.11 -11.76
CA THR A 250 2.15 13.08 -11.68
C THR A 250 2.71 12.97 -10.26
N LEU A 251 3.02 11.74 -9.88
CA LEU A 251 3.78 11.43 -8.68
C LEU A 251 5.26 11.27 -9.05
N THR A 252 6.14 11.71 -8.18
CA THR A 252 7.57 11.44 -8.27
C THR A 252 8.06 10.80 -6.97
N THR A 253 9.30 10.34 -6.98
CA THR A 253 9.94 9.84 -5.76
C THR A 253 11.03 10.80 -5.31
N GLN A 254 11.01 11.20 -4.05
CA GLN A 254 12.02 12.05 -3.42
C GLN A 254 12.66 11.30 -2.26
N LYS A 255 13.93 11.58 -1.96
CA LYS A 255 14.57 11.03 -0.76
C LYS A 255 13.92 11.60 0.49
N VAL A 256 13.66 10.74 1.46
CA VAL A 256 13.07 11.13 2.74
C VAL A 256 13.89 12.22 3.43
N CYS A 257 15.22 12.13 3.40
CA CYS A 257 16.14 13.10 4.02
C CYS A 257 16.21 14.45 3.30
N GLU A 258 15.75 14.56 2.05
CA GLU A 258 15.81 15.78 1.25
C GLU A 258 14.48 16.55 1.25
N ASN A 259 13.39 15.98 1.77
CA ASN A 259 12.11 16.63 1.82
C ASN A 259 12.02 17.60 3.01
N GLU A 260 12.08 18.91 2.73
CA GLU A 260 12.05 19.96 3.76
C GLU A 260 10.77 19.93 4.61
N LYS A 261 9.63 19.56 4.04
CA LYS A 261 8.36 19.45 4.75
C LYS A 261 8.40 18.33 5.79
N TYR A 262 9.11 17.24 5.49
CA TYR A 262 9.33 16.15 6.42
C TYR A 262 10.30 16.54 7.54
N GLN A 263 11.41 17.16 7.21
CA GLN A 263 12.40 17.59 8.19
C GLN A 263 11.84 18.63 9.16
N GLN A 264 11.06 19.60 8.67
CA GLN A 264 10.50 20.68 9.51
C GLN A 264 9.32 20.20 10.37
N ASN A 265 8.46 19.35 9.83
CA ASN A 265 7.22 18.97 10.53
C ASN A 265 7.41 17.78 11.45
N TYR A 266 8.42 16.93 11.23
CA TYR A 266 8.49 15.62 11.88
C TYR A 266 9.79 15.42 12.69
N GLY A 267 10.69 16.40 12.71
CA GLY A 267 11.92 16.32 13.52
C GLY A 267 12.83 15.14 13.18
N PHE A 268 12.74 14.67 11.92
CA PHE A 268 13.43 13.47 11.46
C PHE A 268 14.94 13.67 11.47
N THR A 269 15.62 13.13 12.46
CA THR A 269 17.08 13.20 12.62
C THR A 269 17.79 11.93 12.16
N GLY A 270 17.04 10.96 11.60
CA GLY A 270 17.58 9.68 11.13
C GLY A 270 18.71 9.86 10.11
N SER A 271 19.72 9.02 10.18
CA SER A 271 20.86 9.03 9.27
C SER A 271 20.38 8.97 7.82
N SER A 272 21.03 9.76 6.95
CA SER A 272 20.69 9.87 5.53
C SER A 272 20.62 8.50 4.87
N THR A 273 19.41 8.02 4.67
CA THR A 273 19.16 6.84 3.88
C THR A 273 18.74 7.25 2.48
N ASP A 274 19.12 6.47 1.49
CA ASP A 274 18.66 6.66 0.11
C ASP A 274 17.20 6.22 -0.08
N PHE A 275 16.41 6.14 1.00
CA PHE A 275 15.02 5.73 0.93
C PHE A 275 14.15 6.80 0.30
N LEU A 276 13.34 6.33 -0.66
CA LEU A 276 12.46 7.16 -1.46
C LEU A 276 11.04 7.16 -0.87
N MET A 277 10.35 8.25 -1.03
CA MET A 277 8.95 8.39 -0.70
C MET A 277 8.19 8.95 -1.90
N PRO A 278 6.94 8.52 -2.13
CA PRO A 278 6.11 9.09 -3.17
C PRO A 278 5.65 10.49 -2.75
N VAL A 279 5.85 11.45 -3.65
CA VAL A 279 5.44 12.85 -3.49
C VAL A 279 4.75 13.35 -4.76
N TRP A 280 3.91 14.36 -4.63
CA TRP A 280 3.34 15.07 -5.77
C TRP A 280 4.42 15.93 -6.43
N GLU A 281 4.59 15.78 -7.75
CA GLU A 281 5.65 16.50 -8.49
C GLU A 281 5.49 18.03 -8.44
N GLN A 282 4.27 18.53 -8.23
CA GLN A 282 3.97 19.96 -8.34
C GLN A 282 4.35 20.76 -7.10
N ASP A 283 4.14 20.22 -5.93
CA ASP A 283 4.29 20.91 -4.65
C ASP A 283 5.22 20.18 -3.67
N GLY A 284 5.66 18.97 -4.05
CA GLY A 284 6.50 18.13 -3.19
C GLY A 284 5.76 17.58 -1.96
N ASP A 285 4.42 17.66 -1.93
CA ASP A 285 3.64 17.11 -0.84
C ASP A 285 3.71 15.57 -0.84
N PRO A 286 3.92 14.95 0.33
CA PRO A 286 3.89 13.50 0.44
C PRO A 286 2.53 12.93 0.08
N LEU A 287 2.53 11.78 -0.61
CA LEU A 287 1.28 11.08 -0.93
C LEU A 287 0.60 10.55 0.34
N PHE A 288 1.38 10.02 1.28
CA PHE A 288 0.86 9.46 2.53
C PHE A 288 1.22 10.30 3.75
N ASN A 289 0.32 10.35 4.73
CA ASN A 289 0.58 11.03 5.99
C ASN A 289 1.36 10.11 6.95
N ILE A 290 2.64 10.38 7.15
CA ILE A 290 3.55 9.60 7.99
C ILE A 290 3.15 9.58 9.49
N ASN A 291 2.42 10.59 9.96
CA ASN A 291 1.99 10.67 11.36
C ASN A 291 0.75 9.83 11.65
N ARG A 292 0.18 9.20 10.64
CA ARG A 292 -1.03 8.41 10.76
C ARG A 292 -0.73 6.96 10.42
N VAL A 293 -0.79 6.10 11.44
CA VAL A 293 -0.75 4.66 11.21
C VAL A 293 -2.01 4.25 10.45
N PRO A 294 -1.88 3.56 9.31
CA PRO A 294 -3.02 3.07 8.56
C PRO A 294 -3.86 2.10 9.38
N THR A 295 -5.19 2.33 9.38
CA THR A 295 -6.15 1.47 10.07
C THR A 295 -7.39 1.23 9.23
N ALA A 296 -8.06 0.09 9.47
CA ALA A 296 -9.31 -0.25 8.79
C ALA A 296 -10.44 0.76 9.11
N ASP A 297 -10.50 1.28 10.33
CA ASP A 297 -11.52 2.26 10.75
C ASP A 297 -11.43 3.58 9.98
N SER A 298 -10.23 3.92 9.53
CA SER A 298 -9.99 5.14 8.75
C SER A 298 -9.92 4.91 7.25
N ASN A 299 -10.12 3.66 6.78
CA ASN A 299 -9.93 3.24 5.38
C ASN A 299 -8.59 3.69 4.78
N SER A 300 -7.54 3.73 5.60
CA SER A 300 -6.19 4.10 5.17
C SER A 300 -5.27 2.89 4.97
N ASP A 301 -5.73 1.69 5.32
CA ASP A 301 -5.07 0.40 5.10
C ASP A 301 -5.32 -0.14 3.68
N ILE A 302 -5.15 0.72 2.67
CA ILE A 302 -5.48 0.43 1.28
C ILE A 302 -4.25 0.69 0.39
N GLY A 303 -4.02 -0.23 -0.56
CA GLY A 303 -2.99 -0.12 -1.58
C GLY A 303 -1.66 -0.75 -1.21
N SER A 304 -1.09 -1.50 -2.18
CA SER A 304 0.21 -2.15 -2.00
C SER A 304 1.35 -1.16 -1.75
N LEU A 305 1.29 0.03 -2.35
CA LEU A 305 2.31 1.07 -2.18
C LEU A 305 2.41 1.53 -0.71
N ASN A 306 1.28 1.74 -0.05
CA ASN A 306 1.24 2.06 1.38
C ASN A 306 1.70 0.86 2.22
N GLY A 307 1.30 -0.36 1.87
CA GLY A 307 1.78 -1.60 2.50
C GLY A 307 3.30 -1.76 2.44
N LEU A 308 3.92 -1.47 1.28
CA LEU A 308 5.37 -1.50 1.11
C LEU A 308 6.07 -0.40 1.94
N MET A 309 5.50 0.80 2.01
CA MET A 309 6.03 1.88 2.84
C MET A 309 6.02 1.50 4.32
N MET A 310 4.92 0.91 4.82
CA MET A 310 4.80 0.43 6.19
C MET A 310 5.72 -0.76 6.48
N SER A 311 5.96 -1.61 5.50
CA SER A 311 6.89 -2.73 5.61
C SER A 311 8.34 -2.28 5.68
N ARG A 312 8.75 -1.38 4.78
CA ARG A 312 10.14 -0.90 4.66
C ARG A 312 10.53 0.05 5.78
N GLY A 313 9.62 0.97 6.17
CA GLY A 313 9.95 2.12 7.01
C GLY A 313 10.67 3.25 6.25
N TYR A 314 11.14 4.23 7.00
CA TYR A 314 11.75 5.45 6.42
C TYR A 314 13.26 5.56 6.64
N PHE A 315 13.82 4.75 7.53
CA PHE A 315 15.25 4.72 7.84
C PHE A 315 15.67 3.36 8.39
N ILE A 316 16.98 3.14 8.46
CA ILE A 316 17.60 1.97 9.11
C ILE A 316 17.74 2.30 10.59
N SER A 317 17.09 1.52 11.44
CA SER A 317 17.10 1.74 12.88
C SER A 317 18.16 0.91 13.59
N ASN A 318 18.39 1.27 14.86
CA ASN A 318 19.33 0.59 15.73
C ASN A 318 18.84 0.63 17.18
N TYR A 319 19.61 0.06 18.13
CA TYR A 319 19.23 -0.03 19.54
C TYR A 319 19.03 1.34 20.21
N THR A 320 19.61 2.43 19.70
CA THR A 320 19.47 3.78 20.30
C THR A 320 18.09 4.39 19.97
N ASP A 321 17.40 3.88 18.97
CA ASP A 321 16.06 4.33 18.59
C ASP A 321 14.97 3.75 19.50
N VAL A 322 15.31 2.76 20.35
CA VAL A 322 14.39 2.19 21.33
C VAL A 322 14.57 2.88 22.69
N PRO A 323 13.56 3.61 23.18
CA PRO A 323 13.68 4.38 24.40
C PRO A 323 13.84 3.48 25.61
N THR A 324 14.85 3.74 26.44
CA THR A 324 15.09 3.01 27.67
C THR A 324 14.50 3.78 28.85
N LYS A 325 13.58 3.14 29.60
CA LYS A 325 12.94 3.78 30.74
C LYS A 325 13.96 4.09 31.85
N PRO A 326 14.09 5.34 32.24
CA PRO A 326 15.02 5.74 33.30
C PRO A 326 14.64 5.11 34.64
N THR A 327 15.68 4.69 35.39
CA THR A 327 15.51 4.10 36.71
C THR A 327 15.53 5.18 37.79
N LYS A 328 14.48 5.20 38.63
CA LYS A 328 14.39 6.17 39.71
C LYS A 328 15.52 5.97 40.74
N PRO A 329 16.31 7.00 41.06
CA PRO A 329 17.32 6.92 42.10
C PRO A 329 16.71 6.55 43.46
N LEU A 330 17.42 5.74 44.25
CA LEU A 330 17.02 5.40 45.60
C LEU A 330 17.89 6.20 46.58
N GLU A 331 17.28 6.86 47.57
CA GLU A 331 17.98 7.70 48.55
C GLU A 331 19.11 6.95 49.29
N LYS A 332 18.92 5.66 49.54
CA LYS A 332 19.91 4.77 50.17
C LYS A 332 21.21 4.59 49.41
N ASP A 333 21.23 4.88 48.11
CA ASP A 333 22.38 4.68 47.24
C ASP A 333 23.31 5.91 47.21
N PHE A 334 22.93 6.99 47.92
CA PHE A 334 23.66 8.24 47.97
C PHE A 334 24.21 8.53 49.37
N ALA A 335 25.44 9.07 49.44
CA ALA A 335 26.10 9.40 50.70
C ALA A 335 25.51 10.65 51.41
N ASN A 336 24.90 11.56 50.66
CA ASN A 336 24.29 12.78 51.17
C ASN A 336 23.03 13.17 50.39
N ASN A 337 22.19 14.02 51.02
CA ASN A 337 20.94 14.43 50.40
C ASN A 337 21.10 15.35 49.19
N ALA A 338 22.20 16.11 49.10
CA ALA A 338 22.44 17.02 47.98
C ALA A 338 22.68 16.20 46.67
N ASP A 339 23.44 15.14 46.73
CA ASP A 339 23.70 14.24 45.59
C ASP A 339 22.42 13.54 45.17
N TYR A 340 21.60 13.09 46.13
CA TYR A 340 20.29 12.50 45.84
C TYR A 340 19.36 13.49 45.13
N GLN A 341 19.30 14.76 45.60
CA GLN A 341 18.46 15.78 44.94
C GLN A 341 18.94 16.11 43.53
N THR A 342 20.27 16.11 43.31
CA THR A 342 20.85 16.27 41.95
C THR A 342 20.47 15.10 41.05
N ALA A 343 20.58 13.87 41.54
CA ALA A 343 20.20 12.68 40.81
C ALA A 343 18.67 12.64 40.52
N MET A 344 17.85 13.12 41.45
CA MET A 344 16.41 13.26 41.24
C MET A 344 16.06 14.31 40.16
N ALA A 345 16.76 15.46 40.14
CA ALA A 345 16.56 16.46 39.12
C ALA A 345 16.98 15.94 37.72
N GLN A 346 18.07 15.18 37.65
CA GLN A 346 18.47 14.50 36.43
C GLN A 346 17.42 13.47 35.98
N TYR A 347 16.96 12.62 36.91
CA TYR A 347 15.88 11.64 36.62
C TYR A 347 14.61 12.31 36.08
N GLU A 348 14.20 13.48 36.62
CA GLU A 348 13.04 14.22 36.12
C GLU A 348 13.26 14.73 34.67
N GLN A 349 14.49 15.11 34.35
CA GLN A 349 14.85 15.48 32.96
C GLN A 349 14.86 14.24 32.05
N ASP A 350 15.49 13.15 32.50
CA ASP A 350 15.55 11.88 31.74
C ASP A 350 14.13 11.31 31.48
N VAL A 351 13.20 11.48 32.41
CA VAL A 351 11.79 11.10 32.20
C VAL A 351 11.12 11.94 31.12
N LYS A 352 11.41 13.25 31.06
CA LYS A 352 10.87 14.11 29.98
C LYS A 352 11.44 13.74 28.62
N ASP A 353 12.73 13.44 28.57
CA ASP A 353 13.39 13.03 27.33
C ASP A 353 12.88 11.64 26.90
N TYR A 354 12.75 10.69 27.83
CA TYR A 354 12.13 9.40 27.58
C TYR A 354 10.72 9.50 26.99
N VAL A 355 9.88 10.44 27.46
CA VAL A 355 8.53 10.61 26.90
C VAL A 355 8.59 11.07 25.44
N LYS A 356 9.52 11.98 25.10
CA LYS A 356 9.71 12.42 23.72
C LYS A 356 10.25 11.30 22.82
N ASP A 357 11.22 10.53 23.33
CA ASP A 357 11.81 9.40 22.60
C ASP A 357 10.77 8.30 22.41
N LEU A 358 9.90 8.08 23.40
CA LEU A 358 8.79 7.14 23.30
C LEU A 358 7.75 7.58 22.25
N GLU A 359 7.42 8.87 22.18
CA GLU A 359 6.54 9.42 21.15
C GLU A 359 7.17 9.26 19.75
N TYR A 360 8.46 9.52 19.63
CA TYR A 360 9.21 9.29 18.39
C TYR A 360 9.20 7.82 17.99
N PHE A 361 9.50 6.91 18.92
CA PHE A 361 9.49 5.47 18.70
C PHE A 361 8.12 4.98 18.22
N ASN A 362 7.05 5.35 18.92
CA ASN A 362 5.68 4.93 18.60
C ASN A 362 5.19 5.50 17.26
N THR A 363 5.77 6.59 16.78
CA THR A 363 5.37 7.22 15.51
C THR A 363 6.20 6.74 14.34
N TYR A 364 7.52 6.58 14.52
CA TYR A 364 8.46 6.40 13.40
C TYR A 364 9.20 5.05 13.39
N VAL A 365 9.10 4.25 14.45
CA VAL A 365 9.78 2.95 14.54
C VAL A 365 8.77 1.81 14.68
N GLU A 366 7.95 1.84 15.71
CA GLU A 366 7.04 0.74 16.06
C GLU A 366 6.08 0.33 14.95
N PRO A 367 5.45 1.25 14.19
CA PRO A 367 4.49 0.88 13.15
C PRO A 367 5.12 0.22 11.92
N TYR A 368 6.43 0.36 11.73
CA TYR A 368 7.14 -0.08 10.52
C TYR A 368 7.83 -1.41 10.75
N THR A 369 7.43 -2.43 9.97
CA THR A 369 7.80 -3.82 10.22
C THR A 369 9.30 -4.05 10.30
N ILE A 370 10.06 -3.66 9.27
CA ILE A 370 11.51 -3.90 9.23
C ILE A 370 12.25 -2.96 10.18
N THR A 371 11.88 -1.68 10.22
CA THR A 371 12.50 -0.69 11.11
C THR A 371 12.38 -1.10 12.58
N ASN A 372 11.18 -1.52 13.02
CA ASN A 372 10.97 -2.01 14.38
C ASN A 372 11.76 -3.30 14.65
N LEU A 373 11.77 -4.23 13.70
CA LEU A 373 12.52 -5.46 13.85
C LEU A 373 14.04 -5.21 13.99
N GLU A 374 14.60 -4.32 13.16
CA GLU A 374 16.02 -3.92 13.24
C GLU A 374 16.34 -3.35 14.62
N ALA A 375 15.50 -2.42 15.11
CA ALA A 375 15.67 -1.82 16.42
C ALA A 375 15.65 -2.85 17.55
N GLN A 376 14.63 -3.72 17.58
CA GLN A 376 14.45 -4.76 18.59
C GLN A 376 15.56 -5.82 18.53
N PHE A 377 15.97 -6.21 17.31
CA PHE A 377 17.04 -7.17 17.12
C PHE A 377 18.39 -6.61 17.60
N ASP A 378 18.67 -5.33 17.29
CA ASP A 378 19.90 -4.67 17.73
C ASP A 378 19.92 -4.48 19.27
N VAL A 379 18.77 -4.16 19.89
CA VAL A 379 18.64 -4.14 21.37
C VAL A 379 18.95 -5.51 21.99
N LEU A 380 18.42 -6.58 21.42
CA LEU A 380 18.69 -7.94 21.91
C LEU A 380 20.19 -8.26 21.85
N ILE A 381 20.82 -8.00 20.73
CA ILE A 381 22.25 -8.27 20.54
C ILE A 381 23.11 -7.37 21.42
N HIS A 382 22.79 -6.08 21.50
CA HIS A 382 23.50 -5.13 22.37
C HIS A 382 23.43 -5.53 23.85
N ALA A 383 22.25 -5.89 24.34
CA ALA A 383 22.05 -6.34 25.72
C ALA A 383 22.83 -7.61 26.01
N MET A 384 22.81 -8.59 25.08
CA MET A 384 23.53 -9.86 25.23
C MET A 384 25.05 -9.64 25.27
N VAL A 385 25.59 -8.84 24.34
CA VAL A 385 27.03 -8.52 24.28
C VAL A 385 27.47 -7.76 25.52
N THR A 386 26.71 -6.78 25.97
CA THR A 386 27.00 -6.01 27.19
C THR A 386 27.03 -6.93 28.41
N GLN A 387 26.02 -7.77 28.59
CA GLN A 387 25.95 -8.70 29.73
C GLN A 387 27.10 -9.70 29.75
N ILE A 388 27.51 -10.21 28.58
CA ILE A 388 28.66 -11.12 28.47
C ILE A 388 29.95 -10.39 28.83
N ASN A 389 30.16 -9.18 28.32
CA ASN A 389 31.33 -8.37 28.61
C ASN A 389 31.43 -7.99 30.11
N ASP A 390 30.34 -7.58 30.73
CA ASP A 390 30.29 -7.25 32.14
C ASP A 390 30.60 -8.46 33.05
N THR A 391 30.15 -9.63 32.61
CA THR A 391 30.41 -10.90 33.34
C THR A 391 31.85 -11.39 33.20
N LEU A 392 32.41 -11.32 31.98
CA LEU A 392 33.76 -11.83 31.69
C LEU A 392 34.87 -10.82 31.95
N CYS A 393 34.58 -9.53 31.91
CA CYS A 393 35.52 -8.42 32.10
C CYS A 393 34.99 -7.33 33.06
N PRO A 394 34.69 -7.68 34.32
CA PRO A 394 33.98 -6.78 35.26
C PRO A 394 34.72 -5.48 35.61
N ASN A 395 35.99 -5.34 35.25
CA ASN A 395 36.81 -4.16 35.56
C ASN A 395 37.03 -3.21 34.36
N LYS A 396 36.39 -3.44 33.21
CA LYS A 396 36.40 -2.49 32.09
C LYS A 396 35.06 -1.79 32.01
N THR A 397 35.03 -0.52 32.40
CA THR A 397 33.99 0.42 31.97
C THR A 397 34.04 0.45 30.46
N VAL A 398 33.00 -0.08 29.80
CA VAL A 398 32.78 0.14 28.37
C VAL A 398 32.32 1.58 28.21
N THR A 399 33.22 2.43 27.71
CA THR A 399 32.90 3.80 27.28
C THR A 399 32.30 3.75 25.89
#